data_0408f8a27a44a8a97a0410b03ceec3ee
#
_entry.id   0408f8a27a44a8a97a0410b03ceec3ee
#
_cell.length_a   1.000
_cell.length_b   1.000
_cell.length_c   1.000
_cell.angle_alpha   90.00
_cell.angle_beta   90.00
_cell.angle_gamma   90.00
#
_symmetry.space_group_name_H-M   'P 1'
#
loop_
_entity.id
_entity.type
_entity.pdbx_description
1 polymer ?
#
loop_
_entity_poly.entity_id
_entity_poly.type
_entity_poly.pdbx_seq_one_letter_code
_entity_poly.pdbx_strand_id
1 'polypeptide(L)'
;MRILITTLMASAVSLIAFSAVQAADAIDEVPAAPAAEYSEPAVKNWSGAYVGGTANWARGEYDATGGRGASGMGGGLYGGYNMQSGQIVYGAEADINYGDNDTRSPTRKMEQGVNGSVRARVGYDLNPVLVYGTAGVAASSVKATQAGGSDKNTLLGWTAGGGAEALVTDNVTARVEYRYTDYASKDFNLPGGNVSSGYDEHSVRVGMGVKF
;
A
#
# COMPACT_ATOMS: atom_id res chain seq x y z
N MET A 1 27.22 37.40 7.41
CA MET A 1 27.61 36.00 7.52
C MET A 1 27.18 35.21 6.27
N ARG A 2 27.40 35.78 5.07
CA ARG A 2 27.01 35.21 3.76
C ARG A 2 28.11 35.24 2.69
N ILE A 3 29.37 35.52 3.05
CA ILE A 3 30.49 35.74 2.14
C ILE A 3 31.61 34.70 2.32
N LEU A 4 31.47 33.72 3.22
CA LEU A 4 32.53 32.77 3.57
C LEU A 4 32.36 31.37 2.97
N ILE A 5 31.31 31.12 2.15
CA ILE A 5 31.07 29.79 1.55
C ILE A 5 31.44 29.73 0.05
N THR A 6 31.71 30.87 -0.59
CA THR A 6 32.01 30.91 -2.03
C THR A 6 33.47 30.83 -2.39
N THR A 7 34.40 30.74 -1.44
CA THR A 7 35.85 30.72 -1.69
C THR A 7 36.54 29.35 -1.54
N LEU A 8 35.79 28.28 -1.28
CA LEU A 8 36.37 26.95 -1.08
C LEU A 8 36.16 25.95 -2.24
N MET A 9 35.60 26.39 -3.36
CA MET A 9 35.38 25.53 -4.54
C MET A 9 36.25 25.88 -5.76
N ALA A 10 37.24 26.75 -5.61
CA ALA A 10 38.03 27.23 -6.74
C ALA A 10 39.52 26.81 -6.73
N SER A 11 39.93 25.83 -5.92
CA SER A 11 41.36 25.50 -5.78
C SER A 11 41.72 24.02 -6.03
N ALA A 12 40.96 23.28 -6.81
CA ALA A 12 41.27 21.87 -7.10
C ALA A 12 41.40 21.55 -8.60
N VAL A 13 41.68 22.53 -9.44
CA VAL A 13 41.93 22.30 -10.88
C VAL A 13 43.19 23.05 -11.27
N SER A 14 44.35 22.55 -10.95
CA SER A 14 45.63 22.87 -11.64
C SER A 14 46.72 22.02 -11.03
N LEU A 15 47.18 21.04 -11.75
CA LEU A 15 48.52 20.46 -11.76
C LEU A 15 48.50 18.98 -12.21
N ILE A 16 48.25 18.76 -13.47
CA ILE A 16 48.81 17.61 -14.17
C ILE A 16 49.46 18.16 -15.45
N ALA A 17 50.71 18.62 -15.31
CA ALA A 17 51.57 18.95 -16.44
C ALA A 17 52.34 17.70 -16.85
N PHE A 18 52.16 17.26 -18.04
CA PHE A 18 53.05 16.63 -19.00
C PHE A 18 54.40 16.03 -18.49
N SER A 19 54.48 14.72 -18.58
CA SER A 19 55.73 14.04 -18.92
C SER A 19 55.51 13.12 -20.12
N ALA A 20 55.80 13.61 -21.29
CA ALA A 20 55.93 12.78 -22.48
C ALA A 20 57.29 12.06 -22.35
N VAL A 21 57.27 10.78 -22.07
CA VAL A 21 58.40 9.88 -22.30
C VAL A 21 58.04 9.01 -23.50
N GLN A 22 58.70 9.29 -24.61
CA GLN A 22 58.76 8.39 -25.74
C GLN A 22 59.64 7.18 -25.34
N ALA A 23 59.08 6.01 -25.31
CA ALA A 23 59.76 4.75 -25.44
C ALA A 23 59.14 4.00 -26.58
N ALA A 24 59.96 3.76 -27.60
CA ALA A 24 59.63 3.05 -28.82
C ALA A 24 59.42 1.56 -28.54
N ASP A 25 58.42 1.03 -29.26
CA ASP A 25 58.42 -0.28 -29.91
C ASP A 25 58.60 -1.51 -29.01
N ALA A 26 57.49 -2.03 -28.53
CA ALA A 26 57.24 -3.46 -28.39
C ALA A 26 55.75 -3.67 -28.55
N ILE A 27 55.38 -4.14 -29.73
CA ILE A 27 54.00 -4.64 -29.99
C ILE A 27 53.90 -6.00 -29.29
N ASP A 28 53.67 -5.99 -27.96
CA ASP A 28 53.03 -7.12 -27.31
C ASP A 28 51.52 -6.90 -27.40
N GLU A 29 50.88 -7.73 -28.14
CA GLU A 29 49.41 -7.84 -28.20
C GLU A 29 48.90 -7.92 -26.76
N VAL A 30 48.36 -6.81 -26.26
CA VAL A 30 47.70 -6.80 -24.96
C VAL A 30 46.54 -7.79 -25.07
N PRO A 31 46.51 -8.87 -24.26
CA PRO A 31 45.38 -9.78 -24.26
C PRO A 31 44.10 -8.96 -24.08
N ALA A 32 43.15 -9.13 -25.01
CA ALA A 32 41.86 -8.47 -24.93
C ALA A 32 41.29 -8.73 -23.53
N ALA A 33 41.07 -7.67 -22.77
CA ALA A 33 40.41 -7.79 -21.48
C ALA A 33 39.10 -8.60 -21.69
N PRO A 34 38.85 -9.60 -20.83
CA PRO A 34 37.58 -10.35 -20.93
C PRO A 34 36.46 -9.32 -21.01
N ALA A 35 35.62 -9.44 -22.07
CA ALA A 35 34.45 -8.61 -22.19
C ALA A 35 33.69 -8.72 -20.88
N ALA A 36 33.53 -7.60 -20.17
CA ALA A 36 32.70 -7.59 -19.00
C ALA A 36 31.32 -8.10 -19.45
N GLU A 37 30.89 -9.24 -18.90
CA GLU A 37 29.53 -9.71 -19.13
C GLU A 37 28.62 -8.59 -18.63
N TYR A 38 28.02 -7.90 -19.61
CA TYR A 38 26.97 -6.94 -19.31
C TYR A 38 25.79 -7.75 -18.83
N SER A 39 25.72 -7.94 -17.50
CA SER A 39 24.56 -8.51 -16.85
C SER A 39 23.46 -7.47 -17.00
N GLU A 40 22.52 -7.68 -17.93
CA GLU A 40 21.32 -6.87 -17.98
C GLU A 40 20.72 -6.82 -16.56
N PRO A 41 20.42 -5.62 -16.02
CA PRO A 41 19.76 -5.53 -14.73
C PRO A 41 18.51 -6.41 -14.79
N ALA A 42 18.40 -7.34 -13.86
CA ALA A 42 17.23 -8.23 -13.80
C ALA A 42 15.97 -7.36 -13.78
N VAL A 43 15.18 -7.45 -14.84
CA VAL A 43 13.92 -6.69 -14.95
C VAL A 43 13.04 -7.18 -13.80
N LYS A 44 12.86 -6.33 -12.80
CA LYS A 44 12.06 -6.65 -11.62
C LYS A 44 10.62 -6.85 -12.08
N ASN A 45 10.15 -8.08 -12.03
CA ASN A 45 8.83 -8.49 -12.48
C ASN A 45 7.87 -8.50 -11.28
N TRP A 46 6.66 -7.97 -11.47
CA TRP A 46 5.59 -7.96 -10.46
C TRP A 46 4.71 -9.22 -10.48
N SER A 47 4.91 -10.13 -11.44
CA SER A 47 4.14 -11.37 -11.53
C SER A 47 4.46 -12.31 -10.36
N GLY A 48 3.47 -13.08 -9.95
CA GLY A 48 3.59 -14.11 -8.92
C GLY A 48 2.64 -13.92 -7.76
N ALA A 49 2.68 -14.88 -6.85
CA ALA A 49 1.95 -14.81 -5.60
C ALA A 49 2.66 -13.85 -4.63
N TYR A 50 1.89 -13.21 -3.77
CA TYR A 50 2.42 -12.36 -2.71
C TYR A 50 1.54 -12.43 -1.47
N VAL A 51 2.16 -12.18 -0.31
CA VAL A 51 1.48 -12.08 0.99
C VAL A 51 2.15 -10.99 1.80
N GLY A 52 1.36 -10.33 2.65
CA GLY A 52 1.91 -9.26 3.49
C GLY A 52 1.01 -8.87 4.63
N GLY A 53 1.52 -7.94 5.43
CA GLY A 53 0.81 -7.32 6.53
C GLY A 53 0.60 -5.82 6.31
N THR A 54 -0.49 -5.29 6.86
CA THR A 54 -0.80 -3.86 6.83
C THR A 54 -1.10 -3.32 8.21
N ALA A 55 -0.71 -2.05 8.43
CA ALA A 55 -1.30 -1.19 9.43
C ALA A 55 -2.19 -0.16 8.72
N ASN A 56 -3.34 0.15 9.28
CA ASN A 56 -4.28 1.10 8.70
C ASN A 56 -4.79 2.09 9.74
N TRP A 57 -5.06 3.30 9.26
CA TRP A 57 -5.83 4.30 9.95
C TRP A 57 -7.10 4.56 9.13
N ALA A 58 -8.24 4.41 9.79
CA ALA A 58 -9.55 4.55 9.17
C ALA A 58 -10.33 5.69 9.82
N ARG A 59 -11.11 6.39 8.99
CA ARG A 59 -12.10 7.36 9.41
C ARG A 59 -13.39 7.09 8.64
N GLY A 60 -14.48 6.93 9.38
CA GLY A 60 -15.78 6.65 8.79
C GLY A 60 -16.89 7.45 9.44
N GLU A 61 -18.02 7.54 8.77
CA GLU A 61 -19.23 8.20 9.25
C GLU A 61 -20.38 7.21 9.26
N TYR A 62 -21.11 7.17 10.39
CA TYR A 62 -22.33 6.36 10.52
C TYR A 62 -23.55 7.26 10.34
N ASP A 63 -24.43 6.94 9.40
CA ASP A 63 -25.67 7.69 9.14
C ASP A 63 -26.58 7.77 10.39
N ALA A 64 -26.61 6.69 11.17
CA ALA A 64 -27.48 6.59 12.37
C ALA A 64 -27.02 7.46 13.56
N THR A 65 -25.86 8.09 13.51
CA THR A 65 -25.29 8.89 14.62
C THR A 65 -25.30 10.40 14.36
N GLY A 66 -25.92 10.84 13.27
CA GLY A 66 -26.00 12.27 12.92
C GLY A 66 -24.62 12.83 12.49
N GLY A 67 -23.83 12.03 11.75
CA GLY A 67 -22.55 12.49 11.17
C GLY A 67 -21.39 12.57 12.16
N ARG A 68 -21.42 11.81 13.28
CA ARG A 68 -20.28 11.69 14.16
C ARG A 68 -19.26 10.73 13.59
N GLY A 69 -18.09 11.27 13.21
CA GLY A 69 -16.98 10.50 12.68
C GLY A 69 -16.40 9.54 13.75
N ALA A 70 -16.21 8.29 13.36
CA ALA A 70 -15.37 7.33 14.07
C ALA A 70 -13.99 7.32 13.43
N SER A 71 -12.93 7.26 14.23
CA SER A 71 -11.58 7.04 13.71
C SER A 71 -10.92 5.96 14.56
N GLY A 72 -10.18 5.09 13.91
CA GLY A 72 -9.50 4.01 14.59
C GLY A 72 -8.23 3.59 13.84
N MET A 73 -7.42 2.84 14.55
CA MET A 73 -6.25 2.17 13.97
C MET A 73 -6.50 0.67 13.94
N GLY A 74 -5.93 0.02 12.95
CA GLY A 74 -6.05 -1.41 12.79
C GLY A 74 -4.87 -1.99 12.05
N GLY A 75 -4.92 -3.30 11.87
CA GLY A 75 -3.96 -4.04 11.10
C GLY A 75 -4.59 -5.26 10.45
N GLY A 76 -3.90 -5.82 9.48
CA GLY A 76 -4.41 -6.98 8.77
C GLY A 76 -3.37 -7.68 7.95
N LEU A 77 -3.83 -8.74 7.30
CA LEU A 77 -3.06 -9.51 6.34
C LEU A 77 -3.70 -9.40 4.97
N TYR A 78 -2.89 -9.46 3.95
CA TYR A 78 -3.35 -9.52 2.56
C TYR A 78 -2.54 -10.55 1.77
N GLY A 79 -3.13 -11.04 0.72
CA GLY A 79 -2.47 -11.91 -0.22
C GLY A 79 -3.15 -11.87 -1.57
N GLY A 80 -2.38 -12.16 -2.61
CA GLY A 80 -2.89 -12.08 -3.96
C GLY A 80 -1.97 -12.73 -4.98
N TYR A 81 -2.37 -12.57 -6.23
CA TYR A 81 -1.60 -13.01 -7.37
C TYR A 81 -1.65 -11.94 -8.46
N ASN A 82 -0.47 -11.54 -8.94
CA ASN A 82 -0.31 -10.61 -10.04
C ASN A 82 0.17 -11.32 -11.30
N MET A 83 -0.26 -10.82 -12.43
CA MET A 83 0.25 -11.11 -13.77
C MET A 83 0.74 -9.81 -14.38
N GLN A 84 1.85 -9.85 -15.10
CA GLN A 84 2.42 -8.68 -15.78
C GLN A 84 2.52 -8.93 -17.28
N SER A 85 2.08 -7.95 -18.07
CA SER A 85 2.21 -7.91 -19.51
C SER A 85 2.79 -6.56 -19.90
N GLY A 86 4.08 -6.54 -20.24
CA GLY A 86 4.81 -5.30 -20.42
C GLY A 86 4.82 -4.46 -19.14
N GLN A 87 4.32 -3.24 -19.22
CA GLN A 87 4.20 -2.32 -18.09
C GLN A 87 2.88 -2.43 -17.32
N ILE A 88 1.94 -3.25 -17.82
CA ILE A 88 0.65 -3.43 -17.16
C ILE A 88 0.71 -4.62 -16.22
N VAL A 89 0.35 -4.39 -14.96
CA VAL A 89 0.21 -5.41 -13.92
C VAL A 89 -1.27 -5.52 -13.57
N TYR A 90 -1.80 -6.73 -13.56
CA TYR A 90 -3.19 -6.99 -13.18
C TYR A 90 -3.29 -8.26 -12.34
N GLY A 91 -4.28 -8.33 -11.46
CA GLY A 91 -4.38 -9.46 -10.55
C GLY A 91 -5.60 -9.39 -9.65
N ALA A 92 -5.59 -10.28 -8.68
CA ALA A 92 -6.60 -10.33 -7.63
C ALA A 92 -5.93 -10.34 -6.25
N GLU A 93 -6.57 -9.67 -5.29
CA GLU A 93 -6.10 -9.57 -3.91
C GLU A 93 -7.25 -9.79 -2.95
N ALA A 94 -6.99 -10.53 -1.88
CA ALA A 94 -7.89 -10.65 -0.73
C ALA A 94 -7.20 -10.14 0.52
N ASP A 95 -7.97 -9.55 1.43
CA ASP A 95 -7.47 -9.08 2.72
C ASP A 95 -8.45 -9.37 3.86
N ILE A 96 -7.87 -9.51 5.06
CA ILE A 96 -8.59 -9.59 6.32
C ILE A 96 -7.96 -8.61 7.29
N ASN A 97 -8.78 -7.80 7.95
CA ASN A 97 -8.32 -6.77 8.85
C ASN A 97 -9.10 -6.82 10.17
N TYR A 98 -8.43 -6.41 11.21
CA TYR A 98 -9.00 -6.15 12.53
C TYR A 98 -8.64 -4.73 12.94
N GLY A 99 -9.61 -3.98 13.44
CA GLY A 99 -9.41 -2.61 13.89
C GLY A 99 -10.38 -2.23 14.97
N ASP A 100 -9.93 -1.38 15.89
CA ASP A 100 -10.75 -0.82 16.97
C ASP A 100 -11.35 0.51 16.51
N ASN A 101 -12.35 0.44 15.62
CA ASN A 101 -13.15 1.61 15.25
C ASN A 101 -14.36 1.72 16.20
N ASP A 102 -14.10 2.20 17.41
CA ASP A 102 -15.12 2.35 18.43
C ASP A 102 -15.81 3.72 18.33
N THR A 103 -17.11 3.72 18.15
CA THR A 103 -17.92 4.94 18.31
C THR A 103 -18.79 4.80 19.57
N ARG A 104 -18.61 5.72 20.50
CA ARG A 104 -19.40 5.80 21.72
C ARG A 104 -20.40 6.96 21.64
N SER A 105 -21.67 6.62 21.61
CA SER A 105 -22.77 7.54 21.88
C SER A 105 -23.30 7.29 23.30
N PRO A 106 -23.91 8.26 23.98
CA PRO A 106 -24.39 8.08 25.37
C PRO A 106 -25.38 6.90 25.55
N THR A 107 -26.00 6.43 24.47
CA THR A 107 -27.02 5.39 24.49
C THR A 107 -26.68 4.14 23.67
N ARG A 108 -25.61 4.15 22.86
CA ARG A 108 -25.26 3.05 21.93
C ARG A 108 -23.73 2.92 21.80
N LYS A 109 -23.25 1.66 21.80
CA LYS A 109 -21.88 1.30 21.47
C LYS A 109 -21.89 0.51 20.16
N MET A 110 -21.18 0.98 19.16
CA MET A 110 -20.93 0.24 17.92
C MET A 110 -19.46 -0.17 17.91
N GLU A 111 -19.23 -1.47 17.76
CA GLU A 111 -17.89 -2.07 17.67
C GLU A 111 -17.76 -2.69 16.28
N GLN A 112 -16.81 -2.20 15.52
CA GLN A 112 -16.40 -2.85 14.28
C GLN A 112 -15.40 -3.95 14.62
N GLY A 113 -15.68 -5.17 14.18
CA GLY A 113 -14.82 -6.31 14.40
C GLY A 113 -13.93 -6.59 13.17
N VAL A 114 -13.93 -7.85 12.77
CA VAL A 114 -13.19 -8.32 11.59
C VAL A 114 -13.89 -7.82 10.32
N ASN A 115 -13.11 -7.26 9.40
CA ASN A 115 -13.54 -6.95 8.04
C ASN A 115 -12.59 -7.58 7.02
N GLY A 116 -13.08 -7.81 5.81
CA GLY A 116 -12.28 -8.37 4.72
C GLY A 116 -12.81 -7.95 3.36
N SER A 117 -11.97 -8.09 2.35
CA SER A 117 -12.36 -7.79 0.97
C SER A 117 -11.72 -8.73 -0.04
N VAL A 118 -12.36 -8.84 -1.21
CA VAL A 118 -11.79 -9.45 -2.41
C VAL A 118 -11.88 -8.45 -3.54
N ARG A 119 -10.74 -8.18 -4.20
CA ARG A 119 -10.60 -7.07 -5.14
C ARG A 119 -9.83 -7.49 -6.39
N ALA A 120 -10.21 -6.95 -7.54
CA ALA A 120 -9.36 -6.88 -8.70
C ALA A 120 -8.34 -5.74 -8.51
N ARG A 121 -7.16 -5.90 -9.09
CA ARG A 121 -6.06 -4.93 -9.07
C ARG A 121 -5.53 -4.71 -10.48
N VAL A 122 -5.31 -3.44 -10.85
CA VAL A 122 -4.65 -3.05 -12.11
C VAL A 122 -3.65 -1.96 -11.79
N GLY A 123 -2.43 -2.07 -12.32
CA GLY A 123 -1.36 -1.12 -12.08
C GLY A 123 -0.46 -0.90 -13.29
N TYR A 124 0.35 0.12 -13.18
CA TYR A 124 1.36 0.49 -14.16
C TYR A 124 2.75 0.44 -13.51
N ASP A 125 3.64 -0.34 -14.10
CA ASP A 125 5.01 -0.54 -13.63
C ASP A 125 5.89 0.62 -14.07
N LEU A 126 6.38 1.37 -13.08
CA LEU A 126 7.35 2.47 -13.21
C LEU A 126 8.74 2.06 -12.71
N ASN A 127 8.99 0.77 -12.51
CA ASN A 127 10.18 0.15 -11.96
C ASN A 127 11.15 1.13 -11.26
N PRO A 128 11.35 1.05 -9.93
CA PRO A 128 10.93 -0.04 -9.04
C PRO A 128 9.57 0.19 -8.35
N VAL A 129 8.74 1.09 -8.84
CA VAL A 129 7.46 1.48 -8.22
C VAL A 129 6.31 1.03 -9.12
N LEU A 130 5.30 0.40 -8.53
CA LEU A 130 4.03 0.10 -9.15
C LEU A 130 2.97 1.06 -8.62
N VAL A 131 2.34 1.82 -9.51
CA VAL A 131 1.15 2.61 -9.19
C VAL A 131 -0.08 1.80 -9.59
N TYR A 132 -1.05 1.65 -8.70
CA TYR A 132 -2.17 0.75 -8.93
C TYR A 132 -3.51 1.28 -8.43
N GLY A 133 -4.57 0.78 -9.04
CA GLY A 133 -5.94 0.90 -8.58
C GLY A 133 -6.54 -0.45 -8.23
N THR A 134 -7.49 -0.47 -7.32
CA THR A 134 -8.24 -1.67 -6.90
C THR A 134 -9.72 -1.40 -6.82
N ALA A 135 -10.54 -2.42 -7.12
CA ALA A 135 -11.99 -2.37 -6.91
C ALA A 135 -12.52 -3.78 -6.59
N GLY A 136 -13.54 -3.87 -5.76
CA GLY A 136 -14.11 -5.17 -5.39
C GLY A 136 -15.22 -5.10 -4.37
N VAL A 137 -15.41 -6.21 -3.67
CA VAL A 137 -16.45 -6.36 -2.64
C VAL A 137 -15.81 -6.48 -1.26
N ALA A 138 -16.49 -5.94 -0.26
CA ALA A 138 -16.07 -5.97 1.13
C ALA A 138 -17.20 -6.52 2.02
N ALA A 139 -16.79 -7.17 3.11
CA ALA A 139 -17.67 -7.62 4.16
C ALA A 139 -17.14 -7.17 5.52
N SER A 140 -18.02 -6.66 6.40
CA SER A 140 -17.65 -6.25 7.75
C SER A 140 -18.62 -6.83 8.77
N SER A 141 -18.07 -7.31 9.89
CA SER A 141 -18.86 -7.78 11.02
C SER A 141 -19.02 -6.63 12.02
N VAL A 142 -20.25 -6.17 12.22
CA VAL A 142 -20.60 -5.08 13.13
C VAL A 142 -21.47 -5.61 14.26
N LYS A 143 -21.11 -5.27 15.50
CA LYS A 143 -21.89 -5.56 16.70
C LYS A 143 -22.47 -4.25 17.25
N ALA A 144 -23.79 -4.17 17.27
CA ALA A 144 -24.52 -3.07 17.91
C ALA A 144 -24.95 -3.51 19.32
N THR A 145 -24.59 -2.75 20.35
CA THR A 145 -24.99 -3.00 21.73
C THR A 145 -25.78 -1.82 22.26
N GLN A 146 -26.97 -2.09 22.80
CA GLN A 146 -27.84 -1.13 23.48
C GLN A 146 -28.29 -1.72 24.82
N ALA A 147 -28.68 -0.87 25.80
CA ALA A 147 -29.22 -1.34 27.06
C ALA A 147 -30.36 -2.33 26.87
N GLY A 148 -30.12 -3.60 27.22
CA GLY A 148 -31.10 -4.71 27.12
C GLY A 148 -30.89 -5.69 25.95
N GLY A 149 -29.93 -5.48 25.04
CA GLY A 149 -29.66 -6.43 23.95
C GLY A 149 -28.47 -6.09 23.09
N SER A 150 -27.96 -7.11 22.38
CA SER A 150 -26.92 -6.92 21.35
C SER A 150 -27.32 -7.70 20.11
N ASP A 151 -27.09 -7.10 18.92
CA ASP A 151 -27.30 -7.75 17.62
C ASP A 151 -26.00 -7.69 16.81
N LYS A 152 -25.69 -8.79 16.10
CA LYS A 152 -24.48 -8.92 15.27
C LYS A 152 -24.89 -9.18 13.83
N ASN A 153 -24.55 -8.28 12.94
CA ASN A 153 -24.85 -8.38 11.53
C ASN A 153 -23.58 -8.28 10.67
N THR A 154 -23.61 -8.99 9.53
CA THR A 154 -22.57 -8.85 8.50
C THR A 154 -23.07 -7.87 7.43
N LEU A 155 -22.37 -6.78 7.26
CA LEU A 155 -22.59 -5.79 6.23
C LEU A 155 -21.78 -6.15 4.98
N LEU A 156 -22.40 -6.08 3.82
CA LEU A 156 -21.74 -6.23 2.52
C LEU A 156 -21.69 -4.87 1.85
N GLY A 157 -20.59 -4.62 1.14
CA GLY A 157 -20.37 -3.36 0.45
C GLY A 157 -19.44 -3.51 -0.74
N TRP A 158 -19.20 -2.40 -1.42
CA TRP A 158 -18.16 -2.29 -2.43
C TRP A 158 -16.99 -1.47 -1.91
N THR A 159 -15.82 -1.70 -2.46
CA THR A 159 -14.60 -0.98 -2.10
C THR A 159 -13.81 -0.62 -3.34
N ALA A 160 -13.22 0.57 -3.34
CA ALA A 160 -12.31 1.03 -4.36
C ALA A 160 -11.12 1.72 -3.70
N GLY A 161 -9.96 1.64 -4.32
CA GLY A 161 -8.75 2.23 -3.77
C GLY A 161 -7.67 2.43 -4.80
N GLY A 162 -6.62 3.09 -4.39
CA GLY A 162 -5.42 3.29 -5.20
C GLY A 162 -4.20 3.50 -4.33
N GLY A 163 -3.04 3.14 -4.86
CA GLY A 163 -1.82 3.20 -4.09
C GLY A 163 -0.56 3.10 -4.93
N ALA A 164 0.54 3.13 -4.23
CA ALA A 164 1.86 2.87 -4.78
C ALA A 164 2.56 1.78 -3.95
N GLU A 165 3.26 0.89 -4.63
CA GLU A 165 4.03 -0.19 -4.05
C GLU A 165 5.43 -0.18 -4.62
N ALA A 166 6.45 -0.21 -3.77
CA ALA A 166 7.85 -0.18 -4.16
C ALA A 166 8.55 -1.49 -3.80
N LEU A 167 9.40 -1.98 -4.70
CA LEU A 167 10.33 -3.09 -4.41
C LEU A 167 11.48 -2.56 -3.56
N VAL A 168 11.50 -2.94 -2.28
CA VAL A 168 12.58 -2.63 -1.32
C VAL A 168 13.77 -3.55 -1.56
N THR A 169 13.49 -4.82 -1.83
CA THR A 169 14.43 -5.83 -2.30
C THR A 169 13.80 -6.59 -3.47
N ASP A 170 14.45 -7.63 -3.98
CA ASP A 170 13.90 -8.42 -5.09
C ASP A 170 12.58 -9.12 -4.73
N ASN A 171 12.38 -9.43 -3.45
CA ASN A 171 11.20 -10.14 -2.96
C ASN A 171 10.37 -9.36 -1.94
N VAL A 172 10.90 -8.27 -1.36
CA VAL A 172 10.20 -7.50 -0.32
C VAL A 172 9.65 -6.22 -0.92
N THR A 173 8.38 -5.97 -0.67
CA THR A 173 7.68 -4.76 -1.10
C THR A 173 7.23 -3.93 0.08
N ALA A 174 7.16 -2.61 -0.12
CA ALA A 174 6.49 -1.67 0.79
C ALA A 174 5.43 -0.92 0.00
N ARG A 175 4.24 -0.72 0.60
CA ARG A 175 3.12 -0.05 -0.07
C ARG A 175 2.41 0.96 0.80
N VAL A 176 1.81 1.94 0.14
CA VAL A 176 0.83 2.86 0.70
C VAL A 176 -0.41 2.81 -0.19
N GLU A 177 -1.59 2.71 0.42
CA GLU A 177 -2.88 2.60 -0.27
C GLU A 177 -3.90 3.50 0.42
N TYR A 178 -4.64 4.27 -0.36
CA TYR A 178 -5.88 4.91 0.07
C TYR A 178 -7.05 4.06 -0.40
N ARG A 179 -8.03 3.84 0.49
CA ARG A 179 -9.20 3.02 0.20
C ARG A 179 -10.47 3.69 0.69
N TYR A 180 -11.47 3.66 -0.15
CA TYR A 180 -12.85 3.97 0.16
C TYR A 180 -13.67 2.69 0.18
N THR A 181 -14.54 2.54 1.16
CA THR A 181 -15.46 1.41 1.28
C THR A 181 -16.85 1.92 1.67
N ASP A 182 -17.87 1.48 0.95
CA ASP A 182 -19.28 1.80 1.20
C ASP A 182 -20.01 0.51 1.52
N TYR A 183 -20.55 0.41 2.72
CA TYR A 183 -21.32 -0.71 3.18
C TYR A 183 -22.81 -0.39 3.08
N ALA A 184 -23.55 -1.23 2.33
CA ALA A 184 -24.98 -1.11 2.15
C ALA A 184 -25.72 -1.10 3.51
N SER A 185 -26.73 -0.24 3.60
CA SER A 185 -27.58 -0.12 4.79
C SER A 185 -28.28 -1.44 5.11
N LYS A 186 -28.26 -1.83 6.39
CA LYS A 186 -29.04 -2.96 6.93
C LYS A 186 -29.85 -2.53 8.14
N ASP A 187 -30.99 -3.19 8.30
CA ASP A 187 -31.87 -3.00 9.45
C ASP A 187 -31.37 -3.80 10.65
N PHE A 188 -31.17 -3.11 11.77
CA PHE A 188 -30.87 -3.72 13.06
C PHE A 188 -32.16 -3.75 13.90
N ASN A 189 -32.54 -4.94 14.35
CA ASN A 189 -33.68 -5.14 15.24
C ASN A 189 -33.27 -4.87 16.68
N LEU A 190 -33.53 -3.66 17.16
CA LEU A 190 -33.22 -3.27 18.54
C LEU A 190 -34.52 -3.12 19.36
N PRO A 191 -34.48 -3.27 20.71
CA PRO A 191 -35.65 -3.15 21.57
C PRO A 191 -36.41 -1.81 21.47
N GLY A 192 -35.88 -0.82 20.76
CA GLY A 192 -36.49 0.50 20.54
C GLY A 192 -36.99 0.74 19.11
N GLY A 193 -36.97 -0.29 18.23
CA GLY A 193 -37.38 -0.19 16.82
C GLY A 193 -36.24 -0.48 15.85
N ASN A 194 -36.62 -0.73 14.58
CA ASN A 194 -35.62 -0.99 13.51
C ASN A 194 -34.87 0.29 13.17
N VAL A 195 -33.54 0.21 13.15
CA VAL A 195 -32.65 1.30 12.74
C VAL A 195 -31.90 0.84 11.50
N SER A 196 -32.14 1.50 10.36
CA SER A 196 -31.34 1.32 9.14
C SER A 196 -30.10 2.18 9.23
N SER A 197 -28.91 1.61 9.03
CA SER A 197 -27.64 2.34 9.02
C SER A 197 -26.74 1.83 7.93
N GLY A 198 -26.32 2.73 7.04
CA GLY A 198 -25.16 2.59 6.15
C GLY A 198 -23.89 3.10 6.87
N TYR A 199 -22.76 2.70 6.33
CA TYR A 199 -21.45 3.11 6.83
C TYR A 199 -20.49 3.27 5.66
N ASP A 200 -19.90 4.45 5.55
CA ASP A 200 -18.81 4.70 4.63
C ASP A 200 -17.49 4.90 5.39
N GLU A 201 -16.41 4.42 4.80
CA GLU A 201 -15.09 4.40 5.41
C GLU A 201 -14.02 4.88 4.43
N HIS A 202 -13.23 5.83 4.87
CA HIS A 202 -11.99 6.24 4.23
C HIS A 202 -10.81 5.70 5.04
N SER A 203 -9.90 4.97 4.41
CA SER A 203 -8.73 4.43 5.11
C SER A 203 -7.44 4.68 4.35
N VAL A 204 -6.38 4.99 5.12
CA VAL A 204 -5.00 5.01 4.64
C VAL A 204 -4.29 3.81 5.23
N ARG A 205 -3.63 3.04 4.38
CA ARG A 205 -2.97 1.78 4.72
C ARG A 205 -1.51 1.85 4.34
N VAL A 206 -0.65 1.38 5.23
CA VAL A 206 0.76 1.13 4.95
C VAL A 206 1.03 -0.35 5.15
N GLY A 207 1.83 -0.96 4.29
CA GLY A 207 2.05 -2.40 4.35
C GLY A 207 3.43 -2.80 3.86
N MET A 208 3.82 -3.99 4.27
CA MET A 208 4.97 -4.71 3.75
C MET A 208 4.56 -6.09 3.31
N GLY A 209 5.16 -6.57 2.22
CA GLY A 209 4.86 -7.87 1.65
C GLY A 209 6.08 -8.61 1.15
N VAL A 210 5.88 -9.89 0.94
CA VAL A 210 6.86 -10.78 0.30
C VAL A 210 6.21 -11.35 -0.96
N LYS A 211 6.95 -11.29 -2.05
CA LYS A 211 6.59 -11.83 -3.35
C LYS A 211 7.37 -13.12 -3.62
N PHE A 212 6.73 -14.08 -4.29
CA PHE A 212 7.26 -15.39 -4.66
C PHE A 212 7.39 -15.53 -6.17
#